data_222aef4f2a4eded5a0e283e70d3615a3
#
_entry.id   222aef4f2a4eded5a0e283e70d3615a3
#
_cell.length_a   1.000
_cell.length_b   1.000
_cell.length_c   1.000
_cell.angle_alpha   90.00
_cell.angle_beta   90.00
_cell.angle_gamma   90.00
#
_symmetry.space_group_name_H-M   'P 1'
#
loop_
_entity.id
_entity.type
_entity.pdbx_description
1 polymer ?
#
loop_
_entity_poly.entity_id
_entity_poly.type
_entity_poly.pdbx_seq_one_letter_code
_entity_poly.pdbx_strand_id
1 'polypeptide(L)'
;MTQPVPSDGIRHPIDDVTACDILHQMSSFYSGTKKPHDYGTGEAYTAWETHVIKYIADHPGVTLTDMALAFGKTKGAFSQIVNRLVARGLIVKNKAEGMDNRQFLELSEKGLELNAAHEHYDAIHFGESMSIVRSQYTDEEVDQAFTILLCWLNARRAIHKKRIEQQRASGNGSF
;
A
#
# COMPACT_ATOMS: atom_id res chain seq x y z
N MET A 1 -21.32 -10.88 16.24
CA MET A 1 -20.90 -11.38 17.56
C MET A 1 -19.40 -11.61 17.47
N THR A 2 -18.61 -10.63 17.88
CA THR A 2 -17.15 -10.74 18.00
C THR A 2 -16.87 -11.57 19.25
N GLN A 3 -16.20 -12.70 19.10
CA GLN A 3 -15.72 -13.46 20.25
C GLN A 3 -14.75 -12.55 21.03
N PRO A 4 -14.90 -12.46 22.37
CA PRO A 4 -13.93 -11.74 23.17
C PRO A 4 -12.57 -12.43 23.06
N VAL A 5 -11.51 -11.64 22.92
CA VAL A 5 -10.13 -12.13 23.04
C VAL A 5 -10.00 -12.85 24.38
N PRO A 6 -9.49 -14.10 24.44
CA PRO A 6 -9.37 -14.83 25.68
C PRO A 6 -8.55 -14.04 26.69
N SER A 7 -9.11 -13.82 27.87
CA SER A 7 -8.50 -13.06 28.97
C SER A 7 -7.53 -13.89 29.83
N ASP A 8 -7.14 -15.07 29.39
CA ASP A 8 -6.39 -16.04 30.19
C ASP A 8 -4.87 -15.92 30.15
N GLY A 9 -4.35 -14.82 29.58
CA GLY A 9 -2.93 -14.46 29.69
C GLY A 9 -1.92 -15.43 29.05
N ILE A 10 -2.38 -16.57 28.52
CA ILE A 10 -1.55 -17.53 27.80
C ILE A 10 -1.60 -17.17 26.32
N ARG A 11 -0.65 -16.37 25.88
CA ARG A 11 -0.43 -16.13 24.43
C ARG A 11 0.09 -17.43 23.82
N HIS A 12 -0.81 -18.24 23.25
CA HIS A 12 -0.36 -19.27 22.33
C HIS A 12 0.32 -18.60 21.14
N PRO A 13 1.53 -19.04 20.73
CA PRO A 13 2.15 -18.51 19.53
C PRO A 13 1.19 -18.72 18.36
N ILE A 14 0.91 -17.64 17.61
CA ILE A 14 0.14 -17.72 16.37
C ILE A 14 0.96 -18.48 15.37
N ASP A 15 0.43 -19.59 14.84
CA ASP A 15 1.08 -20.32 13.76
C ASP A 15 1.00 -19.56 12.41
N ASP A 16 1.85 -19.94 11.46
CA ASP A 16 1.97 -19.25 10.17
C ASP A 16 0.67 -19.28 9.35
N VAL A 17 -0.15 -20.33 9.49
CA VAL A 17 -1.42 -20.46 8.76
C VAL A 17 -2.44 -19.47 9.30
N THR A 18 -2.59 -19.42 10.61
CA THR A 18 -3.47 -18.47 11.29
C THR A 18 -3.07 -17.02 11.04
N ALA A 19 -1.76 -16.72 11.12
CA ALA A 19 -1.24 -15.39 10.79
C ALA A 19 -1.54 -15.01 9.33
N CYS A 20 -1.35 -15.93 8.40
CA CYS A 20 -1.66 -15.72 6.98
C CYS A 20 -3.15 -15.45 6.76
N ASP A 21 -4.04 -16.19 7.44
CA ASP A 21 -5.48 -16.03 7.33
C ASP A 21 -5.94 -14.66 7.85
N ILE A 22 -5.44 -14.21 9.00
CA ILE A 22 -5.71 -12.86 9.54
C ILE A 22 -5.31 -11.78 8.53
N LEU A 23 -4.12 -11.89 7.93
CA LEU A 23 -3.66 -10.92 6.93
C LEU A 23 -4.51 -10.94 5.66
N HIS A 24 -5.00 -12.12 5.23
CA HIS A 24 -5.93 -12.23 4.11
C HIS A 24 -7.28 -11.60 4.44
N GLN A 25 -7.82 -11.81 5.63
CA GLN A 25 -9.07 -11.19 6.07
C GLN A 25 -8.95 -9.67 6.12
N MET A 26 -7.87 -9.14 6.70
CA MET A 26 -7.59 -7.71 6.70
C MET A 26 -7.48 -7.15 5.29
N SER A 27 -6.71 -7.79 4.42
CA SER A 27 -6.57 -7.38 3.02
C SER A 27 -7.92 -7.38 2.28
N SER A 28 -8.75 -8.40 2.50
CA SER A 28 -10.09 -8.51 1.91
C SER A 28 -11.01 -7.41 2.41
N PHE A 29 -10.96 -7.11 3.70
CA PHE A 29 -11.75 -6.05 4.31
C PHE A 29 -11.41 -4.68 3.71
N TYR A 30 -10.13 -4.33 3.62
CA TYR A 30 -9.68 -3.06 3.04
C TYR A 30 -9.81 -2.99 1.52
N SER A 31 -9.69 -4.12 0.81
CA SER A 31 -9.87 -4.16 -0.65
C SER A 31 -11.33 -4.34 -1.10
N GLY A 32 -12.23 -4.60 -0.17
CA GLY A 32 -13.66 -4.89 -0.44
C GLY A 32 -14.43 -3.72 -1.05
N THR A 33 -14.00 -2.49 -0.84
CA THR A 33 -14.59 -1.29 -1.45
C THR A 33 -13.92 -0.99 -2.79
N LYS A 34 -14.25 -1.77 -3.82
CA LYS A 34 -13.84 -1.46 -5.20
C LYS A 34 -14.56 -0.23 -5.77
N LYS A 35 -15.58 0.28 -5.07
CA LYS A 35 -16.33 1.46 -5.52
C LYS A 35 -15.49 2.72 -5.28
N PRO A 36 -15.39 3.60 -6.30
CA PRO A 36 -14.79 4.89 -6.11
C PRO A 36 -15.52 5.69 -5.02
N HIS A 37 -14.75 6.41 -4.20
CA HIS A 37 -15.23 7.26 -3.13
C HIS A 37 -14.70 8.68 -3.32
N ASP A 38 -15.52 9.70 -3.01
CA ASP A 38 -15.06 11.07 -2.96
C ASP A 38 -14.48 11.35 -1.56
N TYR A 39 -13.19 11.64 -1.53
CA TYR A 39 -12.45 11.97 -0.31
C TYR A 39 -12.58 13.46 0.09
N GLY A 40 -13.51 14.19 -0.53
CA GLY A 40 -13.73 15.62 -0.28
C GLY A 40 -13.12 16.51 -1.37
N THR A 41 -12.67 15.93 -2.49
CA THR A 41 -12.10 16.66 -3.63
C THR A 41 -13.12 16.95 -4.74
N GLY A 42 -14.36 16.47 -4.60
CA GLY A 42 -15.40 16.56 -5.64
C GLY A 42 -15.24 15.53 -6.76
N GLU A 43 -14.24 14.67 -6.70
CA GLU A 43 -14.05 13.57 -7.63
C GLU A 43 -13.91 12.24 -6.89
N ALA A 44 -14.44 11.16 -7.47
CA ALA A 44 -14.36 9.85 -6.87
C ALA A 44 -13.12 9.08 -7.35
N TYR A 45 -12.43 8.43 -6.40
CA TYR A 45 -11.23 7.63 -6.60
C TYR A 45 -11.37 6.28 -5.89
N THR A 46 -10.78 5.25 -6.45
CA THR A 46 -10.68 3.96 -5.79
C THR A 46 -9.60 4.02 -4.70
N ALA A 47 -9.74 3.22 -3.64
CA ALA A 47 -8.72 3.08 -2.60
C ALA A 47 -7.34 2.72 -3.19
N TRP A 48 -7.34 1.92 -4.28
CA TRP A 48 -6.11 1.59 -4.99
C TRP A 48 -5.43 2.83 -5.62
N GLU A 49 -6.20 3.72 -6.22
CA GLU A 49 -5.68 4.96 -6.81
C GLU A 49 -5.09 5.88 -5.76
N THR A 50 -5.76 6.03 -4.61
CA THR A 50 -5.26 6.87 -3.52
C THR A 50 -4.00 6.28 -2.86
N HIS A 51 -3.90 4.96 -2.71
CA HIS A 51 -2.68 4.34 -2.21
C HIS A 51 -1.49 4.46 -3.19
N VAL A 52 -1.74 4.51 -4.50
CA VAL A 52 -0.70 4.82 -5.49
C VAL A 52 -0.23 6.27 -5.34
N ILE A 53 -1.15 7.22 -5.17
CA ILE A 53 -0.84 8.63 -4.90
C ILE A 53 -0.02 8.77 -3.62
N LYS A 54 -0.48 8.18 -2.51
CA LYS A 54 0.24 8.18 -1.24
C LYS A 54 1.66 7.64 -1.37
N TYR A 55 1.84 6.52 -2.07
CA TYR A 55 3.15 5.93 -2.25
C TYR A 55 4.11 6.86 -2.99
N ILE A 56 3.64 7.59 -4.02
CA ILE A 56 4.45 8.56 -4.75
C ILE A 56 4.83 9.74 -3.84
N ALA A 57 3.90 10.22 -3.00
CA ALA A 57 4.17 11.28 -2.03
C ALA A 57 5.27 10.88 -1.03
N ASP A 58 5.21 9.66 -0.52
CA ASP A 58 6.16 9.16 0.49
C ASP A 58 7.52 8.76 -0.09
N HIS A 59 7.63 8.60 -1.43
CA HIS A 59 8.85 8.11 -2.09
C HIS A 59 9.27 9.02 -3.25
N PRO A 60 9.83 10.21 -2.98
CA PRO A 60 10.31 11.12 -4.02
C PRO A 60 11.30 10.44 -4.96
N GLY A 61 11.12 10.67 -6.26
CA GLY A 61 11.97 10.06 -7.30
C GLY A 61 11.64 8.59 -7.61
N VAL A 62 10.49 8.09 -7.16
CA VAL A 62 10.05 6.73 -7.46
C VAL A 62 9.79 6.54 -8.95
N THR A 63 10.19 5.37 -9.48
CA THR A 63 9.91 4.97 -10.86
C THR A 63 8.72 3.99 -10.94
N LEU A 64 8.18 3.83 -12.15
CA LEU A 64 7.16 2.83 -12.43
C LEU A 64 7.62 1.40 -12.06
N THR A 65 8.91 1.10 -12.23
CA THR A 65 9.48 -0.19 -11.89
C THR A 65 9.53 -0.41 -10.38
N ASP A 66 9.92 0.63 -9.63
CA ASP A 66 9.96 0.57 -8.16
C ASP A 66 8.55 0.35 -7.59
N MET A 67 7.56 1.04 -8.13
CA MET A 67 6.18 0.89 -7.73
C MET A 67 5.63 -0.51 -8.04
N ALA A 68 5.87 -1.02 -9.24
CA ALA A 68 5.44 -2.36 -9.63
C ALA A 68 6.01 -3.43 -8.65
N LEU A 69 7.29 -3.27 -8.27
CA LEU A 69 7.93 -4.13 -7.29
C LEU A 69 7.33 -3.97 -5.89
N ALA A 70 7.13 -2.73 -5.42
CA ALA A 70 6.61 -2.45 -4.09
C ALA A 70 5.20 -3.03 -3.87
N PHE A 71 4.38 -3.01 -4.91
CA PHE A 71 3.00 -3.51 -4.88
C PHE A 71 2.84 -4.95 -5.39
N GLY A 72 3.92 -5.65 -5.74
CA GLY A 72 3.87 -7.02 -6.22
C GLY A 72 3.06 -7.20 -7.52
N LYS A 73 3.12 -6.21 -8.41
CA LYS A 73 2.40 -6.19 -9.69
C LYS A 73 3.37 -6.18 -10.86
N THR A 74 2.87 -6.53 -12.06
CA THR A 74 3.65 -6.37 -13.29
C THR A 74 3.80 -4.89 -13.66
N LYS A 75 4.90 -4.55 -14.32
CA LYS A 75 5.13 -3.17 -14.83
C LYS A 75 4.01 -2.72 -15.78
N GLY A 76 3.48 -3.65 -16.61
CA GLY A 76 2.39 -3.37 -17.54
C GLY A 76 1.09 -2.99 -16.82
N ALA A 77 0.69 -3.78 -15.82
CA ALA A 77 -0.50 -3.50 -15.01
C ALA A 77 -0.38 -2.15 -14.28
N PHE A 78 0.82 -1.87 -13.71
CA PHE A 78 1.05 -0.60 -13.05
C PHE A 78 1.06 0.59 -14.02
N SER A 79 1.61 0.41 -15.22
CA SER A 79 1.61 1.43 -16.27
C SER A 79 0.20 1.90 -16.64
N GLN A 80 -0.77 0.97 -16.70
CA GLN A 80 -2.17 1.32 -16.98
C GLN A 80 -2.77 2.22 -15.89
N ILE A 81 -2.49 1.92 -14.62
CA ILE A 81 -2.96 2.71 -13.49
C ILE A 81 -2.33 4.11 -13.53
N VAL A 82 -1.01 4.18 -13.65
CA VAL A 82 -0.29 5.46 -13.70
C VAL A 82 -0.73 6.31 -14.89
N ASN A 83 -0.91 5.72 -16.08
CA ASN A 83 -1.38 6.46 -17.26
C ASN A 83 -2.78 7.05 -17.03
N ARG A 84 -3.68 6.33 -16.36
CA ARG A 84 -5.00 6.84 -15.99
C ARG A 84 -4.91 8.01 -15.01
N LEU A 85 -4.03 7.92 -14.01
CA LEU A 85 -3.83 9.00 -13.04
C LEU A 85 -3.15 10.22 -13.67
N VAL A 86 -2.24 10.01 -14.61
CA VAL A 86 -1.68 11.10 -15.45
C VAL A 86 -2.76 11.78 -16.29
N ALA A 87 -3.64 11.00 -16.95
CA ALA A 87 -4.74 11.55 -17.73
C ALA A 87 -5.76 12.34 -16.87
N ARG A 88 -5.89 11.99 -15.58
CA ARG A 88 -6.70 12.73 -14.60
C ARG A 88 -5.96 13.95 -14.01
N GLY A 89 -4.72 14.19 -14.41
CA GLY A 89 -3.91 15.32 -13.96
C GLY A 89 -3.36 15.19 -12.53
N LEU A 90 -3.28 13.98 -11.98
CA LEU A 90 -2.84 13.72 -10.59
C LEU A 90 -1.34 13.43 -10.50
N ILE A 91 -0.76 12.89 -11.56
CA ILE A 91 0.66 12.49 -11.64
C ILE A 91 1.32 13.15 -12.84
N VAL A 92 2.54 13.60 -12.66
CA VAL A 92 3.46 14.06 -13.71
C VAL A 92 4.58 13.05 -13.87
N LYS A 93 5.00 12.79 -15.12
CA LYS A 93 6.15 11.97 -15.44
C LYS A 93 7.30 12.88 -15.81
N ASN A 94 8.32 12.94 -14.97
CA ASN A 94 9.51 13.73 -15.19
C ASN A 94 10.69 12.85 -15.65
N LYS A 95 11.52 13.38 -16.49
CA LYS A 95 12.78 12.73 -16.90
C LYS A 95 13.91 13.24 -16.02
N ALA A 96 14.83 12.36 -15.62
CA ALA A 96 16.06 12.79 -14.99
C ALA A 96 16.96 13.46 -16.03
N GLU A 97 17.52 14.62 -15.69
CA GLU A 97 18.58 15.24 -16.52
C GLU A 97 19.75 14.28 -16.66
N GLY A 98 20.18 14.04 -17.90
CA GLY A 98 21.31 13.14 -18.21
C GLY A 98 21.02 11.65 -18.20
N MET A 99 19.76 11.20 -17.99
CA MET A 99 19.37 9.80 -18.07
C MET A 99 18.23 9.60 -19.06
N ASP A 100 18.54 9.34 -20.29
CA ASP A 100 17.59 9.31 -21.44
C ASP A 100 16.36 8.38 -21.27
N ASN A 101 16.40 7.39 -20.38
CA ASN A 101 15.33 6.39 -20.25
C ASN A 101 14.71 6.26 -18.86
N ARG A 102 15.08 7.11 -17.89
CA ARG A 102 14.54 7.00 -16.54
C ARG A 102 13.47 8.06 -16.28
N GLN A 103 12.24 7.61 -16.13
CA GLN A 103 11.12 8.50 -15.78
C GLN A 103 10.79 8.32 -14.30
N PHE A 104 10.70 9.45 -13.60
CA PHE A 104 10.21 9.52 -12.23
C PHE A 104 8.75 9.96 -12.23
N LEU A 105 8.06 9.54 -11.19
CA LEU A 105 6.67 9.89 -10.95
C LEU A 105 6.62 10.92 -9.82
N GLU A 106 5.90 11.99 -10.06
CA GLU A 106 5.67 13.06 -9.07
C GLU A 106 4.19 13.40 -9.03
N LEU A 107 3.72 13.90 -7.90
CA LEU A 107 2.37 14.40 -7.79
C LEU A 107 2.27 15.80 -8.38
N SER A 108 1.19 16.07 -9.09
CA SER A 108 0.77 17.44 -9.39
C SER A 108 0.17 18.10 -8.16
N GLU A 109 -0.15 19.39 -8.24
CA GLU A 109 -0.90 20.11 -7.19
C GLU A 109 -2.21 19.38 -6.85
N LYS A 110 -2.99 18.98 -7.86
CA LYS A 110 -4.21 18.17 -7.70
C LYS A 110 -3.94 16.81 -7.03
N GLY A 111 -2.79 16.18 -7.33
CA GLY A 111 -2.37 14.94 -6.69
C GLY A 111 -2.03 15.12 -5.22
N LEU A 112 -1.39 16.23 -4.86
CA LEU A 112 -1.09 16.59 -3.47
C LEU A 112 -2.37 16.89 -2.67
N GLU A 113 -3.33 17.59 -3.27
CA GLU A 113 -4.65 17.81 -2.66
C GLU A 113 -5.38 16.52 -2.37
N LEU A 114 -5.41 15.58 -3.34
CA LEU A 114 -6.00 14.26 -3.14
C LEU A 114 -5.28 13.48 -2.05
N ASN A 115 -3.94 13.52 -2.00
CA ASN A 115 -3.17 12.85 -0.95
C ASN A 115 -3.56 13.36 0.43
N ALA A 116 -3.60 14.68 0.62
CA ALA A 116 -3.97 15.29 1.89
C ALA A 116 -5.40 14.94 2.30
N ALA A 117 -6.35 14.94 1.36
CA ALA A 117 -7.74 14.57 1.60
C ALA A 117 -7.87 13.09 2.00
N HIS A 118 -7.13 12.20 1.34
CA HIS A 118 -7.11 10.78 1.66
C HIS A 118 -6.47 10.52 3.04
N GLU A 119 -5.36 11.17 3.37
CA GLU A 119 -4.74 11.06 4.70
C GLU A 119 -5.69 11.50 5.82
N HIS A 120 -6.43 12.59 5.58
CA HIS A 120 -7.43 13.03 6.54
C HIS A 120 -8.57 12.02 6.70
N TYR A 121 -9.07 11.47 5.60
CA TYR A 121 -10.09 10.42 5.60
C TYR A 121 -9.61 9.18 6.38
N ASP A 122 -8.40 8.70 6.10
CA ASP A 122 -7.82 7.53 6.78
C ASP A 122 -7.63 7.80 8.28
N ALA A 123 -7.17 9.00 8.66
CA ALA A 123 -6.99 9.38 10.06
C ALA A 123 -8.30 9.31 10.85
N ILE A 124 -9.43 9.68 10.26
CA ILE A 124 -10.75 9.59 10.89
C ILE A 124 -11.20 8.12 10.96
N HIS A 125 -11.29 7.44 9.83
CA HIS A 125 -11.91 6.11 9.75
C HIS A 125 -11.04 5.00 10.36
N PHE A 126 -9.73 5.08 10.20
CA PHE A 126 -8.81 4.16 10.86
C PHE A 126 -8.67 4.48 12.35
N GLY A 127 -8.73 5.77 12.70
CA GLY A 127 -8.69 6.25 14.08
C GLY A 127 -9.78 5.65 14.97
N GLU A 128 -10.99 5.46 14.44
CA GLU A 128 -12.08 4.82 15.18
C GLU A 128 -11.72 3.39 15.61
N SER A 129 -11.22 2.57 14.69
CA SER A 129 -10.79 1.20 15.01
C SER A 129 -9.56 1.18 15.90
N MET A 130 -8.60 2.09 15.68
CA MET A 130 -7.40 2.21 16.51
C MET A 130 -7.69 2.67 17.94
N SER A 131 -8.74 3.47 18.16
CA SER A 131 -9.15 3.84 19.52
C SER A 131 -9.59 2.62 20.34
N ILE A 132 -10.26 1.66 19.70
CA ILE A 132 -10.63 0.39 20.34
C ILE A 132 -9.38 -0.43 20.68
N VAL A 133 -8.41 -0.52 19.74
CA VAL A 133 -7.15 -1.22 19.99
C VAL A 133 -6.39 -0.59 21.15
N ARG A 134 -6.22 0.75 21.15
CA ARG A 134 -5.51 1.50 22.21
C ARG A 134 -6.21 1.49 23.55
N SER A 135 -7.51 1.17 23.60
CA SER A 135 -8.20 0.94 24.87
C SER A 135 -7.82 -0.39 25.54
N GLN A 136 -7.20 -1.32 24.81
CA GLN A 136 -6.85 -2.68 25.28
C GLN A 136 -5.33 -2.92 25.34
N TYR A 137 -4.55 -2.14 24.59
CA TYR A 137 -3.10 -2.28 24.44
C TYR A 137 -2.41 -0.94 24.64
N THR A 138 -1.18 -0.96 25.16
CA THR A 138 -0.35 0.25 25.28
C THR A 138 0.11 0.74 23.92
N ASP A 139 0.46 2.01 23.81
CA ASP A 139 1.01 2.57 22.56
C ASP A 139 2.29 1.84 22.13
N GLU A 140 3.13 1.40 23.07
CA GLU A 140 4.35 0.62 22.80
C GLU A 140 4.03 -0.75 22.18
N GLU A 141 3.00 -1.45 22.68
CA GLU A 141 2.56 -2.74 22.10
C GLU A 141 1.99 -2.55 20.69
N VAL A 142 1.24 -1.47 20.47
CA VAL A 142 0.69 -1.12 19.16
C VAL A 142 1.82 -0.79 18.18
N ASP A 143 2.77 0.04 18.56
CA ASP A 143 3.93 0.40 17.72
C ASP A 143 4.78 -0.82 17.39
N GLN A 144 4.98 -1.72 18.36
CA GLN A 144 5.69 -2.97 18.13
C GLN A 144 4.96 -3.87 17.14
N ALA A 145 3.63 -3.97 17.23
CA ALA A 145 2.83 -4.76 16.29
C ALA A 145 2.96 -4.24 14.85
N PHE A 146 2.87 -2.93 14.64
CA PHE A 146 3.06 -2.32 13.31
C PHE A 146 4.50 -2.43 12.81
N THR A 147 5.49 -2.35 13.68
CA THR A 147 6.91 -2.57 13.34
C THR A 147 7.12 -4.01 12.83
N ILE A 148 6.52 -5.00 13.49
CA ILE A 148 6.58 -6.41 13.06
C ILE A 148 5.88 -6.59 11.71
N LEU A 149 4.69 -6.00 11.52
CA LEU A 149 3.97 -6.05 10.24
C LEU A 149 4.79 -5.42 9.10
N LEU A 150 5.46 -4.30 9.35
CA LEU A 150 6.33 -3.65 8.37
C LEU A 150 7.55 -4.53 8.04
N CYS A 151 8.16 -5.16 9.03
CA CYS A 151 9.26 -6.12 8.82
C CYS A 151 8.80 -7.28 7.95
N TRP A 152 7.64 -7.87 8.23
CA TRP A 152 7.05 -8.94 7.42
C TRP A 152 6.77 -8.48 5.98
N LEU A 153 6.19 -7.29 5.79
CA LEU A 153 5.94 -6.72 4.46
C LEU A 153 7.24 -6.56 3.66
N ASN A 154 8.31 -6.05 4.30
CA ASN A 154 9.61 -5.87 3.66
C ASN A 154 10.26 -7.22 3.30
N ALA A 155 10.13 -8.24 4.15
CA ALA A 155 10.58 -9.59 3.83
C ALA A 155 9.83 -10.17 2.60
N ARG A 156 8.51 -9.97 2.52
CA ARG A 156 7.71 -10.38 1.35
C ARG A 156 8.13 -9.67 0.07
N ARG A 157 8.41 -8.37 0.13
CA ARG A 157 8.94 -7.58 -1.00
C ARG A 157 10.30 -8.10 -1.47
N ALA A 158 11.20 -8.40 -0.55
CA ALA A 158 12.53 -8.93 -0.85
C ALA A 158 12.44 -10.33 -1.53
N ILE A 159 11.58 -11.22 -1.03
CA ILE A 159 11.33 -12.54 -1.64
C ILE A 159 10.75 -12.37 -3.04
N HIS A 160 9.79 -11.48 -3.23
CA HIS A 160 9.19 -11.22 -4.53
C HIS A 160 10.21 -10.69 -5.54
N LYS A 161 11.03 -9.72 -5.14
CA LYS A 161 12.13 -9.20 -5.96
C LYS A 161 13.08 -10.31 -6.41
N LYS A 162 13.53 -11.16 -5.48
CA LYS A 162 14.42 -12.28 -5.77
C LYS A 162 13.81 -13.28 -6.77
N ARG A 163 12.51 -13.57 -6.65
CA ARG A 163 11.79 -14.46 -7.60
C ARG A 163 11.75 -13.86 -9.00
N ILE A 164 11.48 -12.56 -9.15
CA ILE A 164 11.49 -11.88 -10.44
C ILE A 164 12.89 -11.93 -11.07
N GLU A 165 13.94 -11.66 -10.29
CA GLU A 165 15.34 -11.72 -10.77
C GLU A 165 15.71 -13.13 -11.25
N GLN A 166 15.32 -14.16 -10.52
CA GLN A 166 15.54 -15.56 -10.92
C GLN A 166 14.80 -15.94 -12.20
N GLN A 167 13.54 -15.52 -12.35
CA GLN A 167 12.76 -15.76 -13.58
C GLN A 167 13.37 -15.07 -14.81
N ARG A 168 13.88 -13.84 -14.65
CA ARG A 168 14.59 -13.14 -15.73
C ARG A 168 15.89 -13.85 -16.11
N ALA A 169 16.65 -14.35 -15.14
CA ALA A 169 17.91 -15.07 -15.38
C ALA A 169 17.69 -16.43 -16.05
N SER A 170 16.56 -17.09 -15.82
CA SER A 170 16.20 -18.39 -16.44
C SER A 170 15.60 -18.29 -17.85
N GLY A 171 15.50 -17.07 -18.43
CA GLY A 171 14.98 -16.89 -19.79
C GLY A 171 13.47 -17.08 -19.96
N ASN A 172 12.73 -17.38 -18.88
CA ASN A 172 11.29 -17.63 -18.88
C ASN A 172 10.46 -16.37 -18.60
N GLY A 173 10.96 -15.20 -19.00
CA GLY A 173 10.35 -13.90 -18.75
C GLY A 173 9.27 -13.53 -19.77
N SER A 174 8.10 -14.13 -19.67
CA SER A 174 6.86 -13.56 -20.23
C SER A 174 6.09 -12.86 -19.10
N PHE A 175 6.23 -11.54 -19.01
CA PHE A 175 5.39 -10.63 -18.22
C PHE A 175 5.03 -9.40 -19.03
#